data_c8f15f6baddf468311c71d17a0ccf888
#
_entry.id   c8f15f6baddf468311c71d17a0ccf888
#
_cell.length_a   1.000
_cell.length_b   1.000
_cell.length_c   1.000
_cell.angle_alpha   90.00
_cell.angle_beta   90.00
_cell.angle_gamma   90.00
#
_symmetry.space_group_name_H-M   'P 1'
#
loop_
_entity.id
_entity.type
_entity.pdbx_description
1 polymer ?
#
loop_
_entity_poly.entity_id
_entity_poly.type
_entity_poly.pdbx_seq_one_letter_code
_entity_poly.pdbx_strand_id
1 'polypeptide(L)'
;ADDACKSFKTRILHTVKTPDTISDGTRTASLGKITFPLILEYVDNMVSVSENDIIKTVQFLFFRMKLVVEPSGVLGLAALLSKKVVPKGKVGVILSGGNIDAKTMTLILK
;
A
#
# COMPACT_ATOMS: atom_id res chain seq x y z
N ALA A 1 6.72 -5.86 5.82
CA ALA A 1 6.70 -5.70 4.35
C ALA A 1 7.08 -4.27 3.94
N ASP A 2 8.23 -3.79 4.40
CA ASP A 2 8.72 -2.43 4.15
C ASP A 2 10.03 -2.39 3.32
N ASP A 3 10.38 -3.52 2.71
CA ASP A 3 11.57 -3.71 1.87
C ASP A 3 11.67 -2.68 0.74
N ALA A 4 10.56 -2.35 0.10
CA ALA A 4 10.50 -1.36 -0.96
C ALA A 4 10.87 0.05 -0.45
N CYS A 5 10.31 0.47 0.70
CA CYS A 5 10.64 1.75 1.32
C CYS A 5 12.11 1.82 1.78
N LYS A 6 12.63 0.73 2.34
CA LYS A 6 14.05 0.63 2.71
C LYS A 6 14.95 0.72 1.48
N SER A 7 14.62 -0.05 0.44
CA SER A 7 15.36 -0.04 -0.83
C SER A 7 15.40 1.34 -1.46
N PHE A 8 14.26 2.02 -1.50
CA PHE A 8 14.16 3.38 -2.04
C PHE A 8 15.03 4.38 -1.27
N LYS A 9 14.95 4.37 0.07
CA LYS A 9 15.69 5.30 0.93
C LYS A 9 17.21 5.09 0.90
N THR A 10 17.63 3.83 0.88
CA THR A 10 19.08 3.49 0.89
C THR A 10 19.69 3.40 -0.49
N ARG A 11 18.86 3.36 -1.54
CA ARG A 11 19.25 3.06 -2.93
C ARG A 11 19.93 1.71 -3.12
N ILE A 12 19.71 0.79 -2.19
CA ILE A 12 20.22 -0.58 -2.20
C ILE A 12 19.01 -1.52 -2.13
N LEU A 13 18.98 -2.55 -2.96
CA LEU A 13 17.89 -3.52 -2.98
C LEU A 13 17.88 -4.36 -1.70
N HIS A 14 16.87 -4.17 -0.86
CA HIS A 14 16.63 -4.93 0.35
C HIS A 14 15.68 -6.10 0.11
N THR A 15 15.88 -7.17 0.86
CA THR A 15 15.03 -8.36 0.83
C THR A 15 14.50 -8.66 2.22
N VAL A 16 13.22 -9.00 2.33
CA VAL A 16 12.55 -9.48 3.54
C VAL A 16 12.20 -10.96 3.36
N LYS A 17 12.60 -11.80 4.31
CA LYS A 17 12.38 -13.26 4.18
C LYS A 17 10.92 -13.67 4.22
N THR A 18 10.14 -13.06 5.10
CA THR A 18 8.71 -13.37 5.32
C THR A 18 7.95 -12.07 5.50
N PRO A 19 7.54 -11.41 4.40
CA PRO A 19 6.73 -10.21 4.53
C PRO A 19 5.38 -10.55 5.16
N ASP A 20 5.04 -9.88 6.25
CA ASP A 20 3.78 -10.04 6.97
C ASP A 20 2.93 -8.78 6.81
N THR A 21 1.81 -8.92 6.11
CA THR A 21 0.85 -7.84 5.87
C THR A 21 -0.47 -8.43 5.33
N ILE A 22 -1.59 -7.78 5.60
CA ILE A 22 -2.89 -8.08 4.96
C ILE A 22 -2.92 -7.65 3.49
N SER A 23 -1.97 -6.83 3.06
CA SER A 23 -1.80 -6.36 1.69
C SER A 23 -1.08 -7.43 0.85
N ASP A 24 -1.78 -8.51 0.53
CA ASP A 24 -1.21 -9.70 -0.11
C ASP A 24 -0.57 -9.42 -1.48
N GLY A 25 -1.14 -8.52 -2.27
CA GLY A 25 -0.57 -8.08 -3.54
C GLY A 25 0.79 -7.36 -3.42
N THR A 26 1.16 -6.92 -2.21
CA THR A 26 2.47 -6.33 -1.91
C THR A 26 3.36 -7.25 -1.07
N ARG A 27 2.93 -8.49 -0.83
CA ARG A 27 3.68 -9.50 -0.05
C ARG A 27 4.79 -10.13 -0.88
N THR A 28 5.67 -9.31 -1.42
CA THR A 28 6.85 -9.72 -2.18
C THR A 28 8.11 -9.62 -1.31
N ALA A 29 9.08 -10.49 -1.56
CA ALA A 29 10.31 -10.50 -0.77
C ALA A 29 11.21 -9.29 -1.05
N SER A 30 11.16 -8.73 -2.26
CA SER A 30 11.92 -7.56 -2.69
C SER A 30 11.33 -6.96 -3.96
N LEU A 31 11.74 -5.73 -4.27
CA LEU A 31 11.52 -5.14 -5.60
C LEU A 31 12.25 -5.93 -6.68
N GLY A 32 11.72 -5.88 -7.90
CA GLY A 32 12.36 -6.53 -9.05
C GLY A 32 13.67 -5.81 -9.45
N LYS A 33 14.68 -6.59 -9.86
CA LYS A 33 15.98 -6.05 -10.28
C LYS A 33 15.88 -5.08 -11.46
N ILE A 34 14.92 -5.28 -12.37
CA ILE A 34 14.69 -4.43 -13.54
C ILE A 34 13.89 -3.20 -13.15
N THR A 35 12.87 -3.36 -12.30
CA THR A 35 11.98 -2.26 -11.90
C THR A 35 12.58 -1.33 -10.85
N PHE A 36 13.49 -1.82 -10.03
CA PHE A 36 14.10 -1.00 -8.97
C PHE A 36 14.83 0.25 -9.49
N PRO A 37 15.70 0.19 -10.52
CA PRO A 37 16.28 1.40 -11.11
C PRO A 37 15.24 2.39 -11.64
N LEU A 38 14.16 1.91 -12.26
CA LEU A 38 13.08 2.76 -12.75
C LEU A 38 12.35 3.46 -11.60
N ILE A 39 12.14 2.75 -10.50
CA ILE A 39 11.56 3.35 -9.28
C ILE A 39 12.45 4.47 -8.75
N LEU A 40 13.77 4.27 -8.69
CA LEU A 40 14.72 5.30 -8.24
C LEU A 40 14.78 6.52 -9.17
N GLU A 41 14.47 6.35 -10.45
CA GLU A 41 14.47 7.41 -11.46
C GLU A 41 13.16 8.21 -11.46
N TYR A 42 12.00 7.53 -11.39
CA TYR A 42 10.70 8.15 -11.65
C TYR A 42 9.83 8.38 -10.41
N VAL A 43 10.18 7.84 -9.25
CA VAL A 43 9.41 8.01 -8.02
C VAL A 43 10.03 9.08 -7.14
N ASP A 44 9.25 10.10 -6.79
CA ASP A 44 9.73 11.21 -5.94
C ASP A 44 9.87 10.81 -4.47
N ASN A 45 8.94 9.98 -3.97
CA ASN A 45 8.96 9.54 -2.57
C ASN A 45 8.25 8.21 -2.39
N MET A 46 8.63 7.48 -1.35
CA MET A 46 8.03 6.22 -0.95
C MET A 46 7.81 6.19 0.56
N VAL A 47 6.58 5.88 0.97
CA VAL A 47 6.18 5.82 2.38
C VAL A 47 5.54 4.48 2.71
N SER A 48 5.63 4.07 3.96
CA SER A 48 4.93 2.90 4.48
C SER A 48 3.70 3.33 5.30
N VAL A 49 2.66 2.50 5.24
CA VAL A 49 1.44 2.65 6.03
C VAL A 49 1.30 1.46 6.98
N SER A 50 0.62 1.66 8.11
CA SER A 50 0.38 0.58 9.06
C SER A 50 -0.79 -0.31 8.62
N GLU A 51 -0.81 -1.56 9.10
CA GLU A 51 -1.95 -2.49 8.92
C GLU A 51 -3.27 -1.84 9.37
N ASN A 52 -3.25 -1.12 10.49
CA ASN A 52 -4.43 -0.42 11.01
C ASN A 52 -4.91 0.69 10.06
N ASP A 53 -4.00 1.42 9.44
CA ASP A 53 -4.36 2.45 8.44
C ASP A 53 -4.97 1.81 7.18
N ILE A 54 -4.46 0.66 6.77
CA ILE A 54 -5.02 -0.13 5.66
C ILE A 54 -6.45 -0.57 6.00
N ILE A 55 -6.65 -1.20 7.17
CA ILE A 55 -7.97 -1.65 7.63
C ILE A 55 -8.97 -0.49 7.66
N LYS A 56 -8.61 0.62 8.31
CA LYS A 56 -9.49 1.81 8.38
C LYS A 56 -9.83 2.37 7.00
N THR A 57 -8.90 2.29 6.06
CA THR A 57 -9.13 2.79 4.70
C THR A 57 -10.06 1.89 3.90
N VAL A 58 -9.94 0.56 4.02
CA VAL A 58 -10.90 -0.38 3.43
C VAL A 58 -12.29 -0.15 4.02
N GLN A 59 -12.40 -0.02 5.36
CA GLN A 59 -13.68 0.28 6.03
C GLN A 59 -14.27 1.61 5.54
N PHE A 60 -13.46 2.66 5.40
CA PHE A 60 -13.91 3.96 4.89
C PHE A 60 -14.48 3.83 3.48
N LEU A 61 -13.76 3.18 2.57
CA LEU A 61 -14.21 2.96 1.19
C LEU A 61 -15.50 2.14 1.15
N PHE A 62 -15.58 1.08 1.92
CA PHE A 62 -16.75 0.22 1.98
C PHE A 62 -17.98 0.95 2.56
N PHE A 63 -17.86 1.51 3.77
CA PHE A 63 -19.00 2.10 4.47
C PHE A 63 -19.40 3.48 3.96
N ARG A 64 -18.45 4.31 3.52
CA ARG A 64 -18.72 5.70 3.12
C ARG A 64 -18.85 5.86 1.61
N MET A 65 -17.97 5.20 0.87
CA MET A 65 -17.90 5.35 -0.59
C MET A 65 -18.64 4.24 -1.33
N LYS A 66 -19.04 3.14 -0.64
CA LYS A 66 -19.68 1.95 -1.24
C LYS A 66 -18.81 1.28 -2.30
N LEU A 67 -17.50 1.30 -2.08
CA LEU A 67 -16.50 0.69 -2.95
C LEU A 67 -15.87 -0.52 -2.26
N VAL A 68 -15.80 -1.63 -2.98
CA VAL A 68 -15.06 -2.82 -2.57
C VAL A 68 -13.65 -2.74 -3.14
N VAL A 69 -12.66 -2.55 -2.27
CA VAL A 69 -11.24 -2.45 -2.65
C VAL A 69 -10.43 -3.37 -1.75
N GLU A 70 -9.50 -4.11 -2.33
CA GLU A 70 -8.59 -4.98 -1.57
C GLU A 70 -7.52 -4.19 -0.78
N PRO A 71 -6.92 -4.78 0.27
CA PRO A 71 -5.89 -4.10 1.07
C PRO A 71 -4.72 -3.53 0.26
N SER A 72 -4.26 -4.24 -0.77
CA SER A 72 -3.19 -3.78 -1.66
C SER A 72 -3.61 -2.55 -2.49
N GLY A 73 -4.89 -2.47 -2.84
CA GLY A 73 -5.45 -1.40 -3.67
C GLY A 73 -5.66 -0.07 -2.94
N VAL A 74 -5.61 -0.06 -1.59
CA VAL A 74 -5.91 1.15 -0.81
C VAL A 74 -4.67 1.87 -0.28
N LEU A 75 -3.46 1.37 -0.51
CA LEU A 75 -2.23 1.88 0.10
C LEU A 75 -2.01 3.37 -0.12
N GLY A 76 -2.25 3.85 -1.35
CA GLY A 76 -2.14 5.28 -1.68
C GLY A 76 -3.13 6.15 -0.89
N LEU A 77 -4.39 5.71 -0.76
CA LEU A 77 -5.40 6.43 0.02
C LEU A 77 -5.10 6.33 1.52
N ALA A 78 -4.61 5.19 2.00
CA ALA A 78 -4.20 5.01 3.40
C ALA A 78 -3.08 5.98 3.79
N ALA A 79 -2.12 6.22 2.90
CA ALA A 79 -1.04 7.20 3.14
C ALA A 79 -1.58 8.64 3.28
N LEU A 80 -2.62 9.00 2.52
CA LEU A 80 -3.28 10.31 2.62
C LEU A 80 -4.13 10.43 3.90
N LEU A 81 -4.98 9.45 4.19
CA LEU A 81 -5.87 9.48 5.35
C LEU A 81 -5.10 9.45 6.68
N SER A 82 -3.98 8.72 6.73
CA SER A 82 -3.08 8.67 7.89
C SER A 82 -2.12 9.86 7.97
N LYS A 83 -2.20 10.81 7.03
CA LYS A 83 -1.34 12.00 6.94
C LYS A 83 0.16 11.67 6.80
N LYS A 84 0.50 10.48 6.31
CA LYS A 84 1.88 10.14 5.93
C LYS A 84 2.36 10.94 4.73
N VAL A 85 1.40 11.34 3.88
CA VAL A 85 1.62 12.27 2.78
C VAL A 85 0.63 13.42 2.94
N VAL A 86 1.13 14.65 2.90
CA VAL A 86 0.30 15.86 2.92
C VAL A 86 0.24 16.40 1.50
N PRO A 87 -0.91 16.29 0.83
CA PRO A 87 -1.04 16.72 -0.55
C PRO A 87 -1.00 18.24 -0.68
N LYS A 88 -0.46 18.72 -1.79
CA LYS A 88 -0.54 20.10 -2.22
C LYS A 88 -1.32 20.16 -3.54
N GLY A 89 -2.45 20.87 -3.54
CA GLY A 89 -3.30 20.99 -4.73
C GLY A 89 -4.13 19.73 -5.02
N LYS A 90 -4.33 19.42 -6.30
CA LYS A 90 -5.13 18.27 -6.75
C LYS A 90 -4.29 16.99 -6.72
N VAL A 91 -4.85 15.92 -6.16
CA VAL A 91 -4.19 14.62 -6.05
C VAL A 91 -5.05 13.54 -6.68
N GLY A 92 -4.45 12.76 -7.58
CA GLY A 92 -5.02 11.51 -8.07
C GLY A 92 -4.56 10.33 -7.21
N VAL A 93 -5.48 9.45 -6.84
CA VAL A 93 -5.18 8.21 -6.13
C VAL A 93 -5.65 7.02 -6.95
N ILE A 94 -4.76 6.07 -7.19
CA ILE A 94 -5.11 4.83 -7.90
C ILE A 94 -5.63 3.81 -6.88
N LEU A 95 -6.87 3.34 -7.08
CA LEU A 95 -7.43 2.17 -6.40
C LEU A 95 -7.28 0.98 -7.36
N SER A 96 -6.25 0.17 -7.15
CA SER A 96 -5.77 -0.76 -8.19
C SER A 96 -6.52 -2.08 -8.28
N GLY A 97 -7.34 -2.44 -7.29
CA GLY A 97 -8.07 -3.70 -7.32
C GLY A 97 -9.06 -3.91 -6.17
N GLY A 98 -9.91 -4.92 -6.33
CA GLY A 98 -10.94 -5.30 -5.36
C GLY A 98 -11.07 -6.82 -5.20
N ASN A 99 -10.04 -7.59 -5.55
CA ASN A 99 -10.02 -9.05 -5.42
C ASN A 99 -9.75 -9.47 -3.96
N ILE A 100 -10.75 -9.29 -3.13
CA ILE A 100 -10.71 -9.64 -1.70
C ILE A 100 -11.67 -10.80 -1.41
N ASP A 101 -11.20 -11.79 -0.65
CA ASP A 101 -12.05 -12.91 -0.22
C ASP A 101 -12.96 -12.52 0.95
N ALA A 102 -14.08 -13.26 1.10
CA ALA A 102 -15.08 -12.99 2.11
C ALA A 102 -14.54 -13.10 3.55
N LYS A 103 -13.58 -13.99 3.80
CA LYS A 103 -12.98 -14.18 5.13
C LYS A 103 -12.17 -12.94 5.52
N THR A 104 -11.29 -12.49 4.65
CA THR A 104 -10.49 -11.26 4.84
C THR A 104 -11.38 -10.04 5.01
N MET A 105 -12.41 -9.89 4.16
CA MET A 105 -13.35 -8.79 4.27
C MET A 105 -14.10 -8.81 5.61
N THR A 106 -14.56 -9.99 6.06
CA THR A 106 -15.22 -10.14 7.36
C THR A 106 -14.33 -9.74 8.52
N LEU A 107 -13.03 -10.06 8.47
CA LEU A 107 -12.07 -9.65 9.50
C LEU A 107 -11.87 -8.14 9.53
N ILE A 108 -11.82 -7.52 8.35
CA ILE A 108 -11.61 -6.06 8.21
C ILE A 108 -12.84 -5.28 8.67
N LEU A 109 -14.08 -5.76 8.38
CA LEU A 109 -15.30 -5.03 8.67
C LEU A 109 -15.81 -5.19 10.12
N LYS A 110 -15.17 -6.02 10.92
CA LYS A 110 -15.44 -6.12 12.38
C LYS A 110 -14.90 -4.90 13.12
#